data_7e89075a218c10fb2eaf17efa9de0c9f
#
_entry.id   7e89075a218c10fb2eaf17efa9de0c9f
#
_cell.length_a   1.000
_cell.length_b   1.000
_cell.length_c   1.000
_cell.angle_alpha   90.00
_cell.angle_beta   90.00
_cell.angle_gamma   90.00
#
_symmetry.space_group_name_H-M   'P 1'
#
loop_
_entity.id
_entity.type
_entity.pdbx_description
1 polymer ?
#
loop_
_entity_poly.entity_id
_entity_poly.type
_entity_poly.pdbx_seq_one_letter_code
_entity_poly.pdbx_strand_id
1 'polypeptide(L)'
;MSEAEKKVVLELKDVHTHFRVQGGILKAVNGVNLTVREGETIGLVGESGCGKSTLGKTVLRLLRPASGQVLWEGRDIWSFNRHERKEYTRQVQMIFQDPYACLDPLSVIGDTVAEGMDVHHTYATREERNREVLRLLADVGLNSSHAARFPHEFSGGQRQRVGIARALSLKPRLIVCDEPISALDVSIQAQVVNLLKRLQREMGMAYIFITHDLSMVRQISDRIAVMYLGNIVEIARSEDIYLSTRHPYTRALLSAIPIADPVVEKQRERVVLSGDVPSPVNLPAGCAFAGRCPQACERCRKEAPVLRSIGPGHEVACHLAEEQ
;
A
#
# COMPACT_ATOMS: atom_id res chain seq x y z
N MET A 1 -6.23 -23.83 -4.39
CA MET A 1 -6.02 -23.04 -5.62
C MET A 1 -4.63 -22.46 -5.55
N SER A 2 -3.80 -22.67 -6.57
CA SER A 2 -2.49 -22.03 -6.67
C SER A 2 -2.66 -20.51 -6.83
N GLU A 3 -1.69 -19.70 -6.39
CA GLU A 3 -1.72 -18.23 -6.53
C GLU A 3 -1.97 -17.77 -7.97
N ALA A 4 -1.54 -18.57 -8.96
CA ALA A 4 -1.73 -18.29 -10.39
C ALA A 4 -3.20 -18.37 -10.87
N GLU A 5 -4.09 -19.03 -10.11
CA GLU A 5 -5.50 -19.22 -10.48
C GLU A 5 -6.44 -18.13 -9.93
N LYS A 6 -5.96 -17.25 -9.04
CA LYS A 6 -6.79 -16.17 -8.50
C LYS A 6 -7.03 -15.08 -9.56
N LYS A 7 -8.27 -14.62 -9.66
CA LYS A 7 -8.68 -13.55 -10.59
C LYS A 7 -7.94 -12.24 -10.29
N VAL A 8 -7.43 -11.59 -11.33
CA VAL A 8 -6.87 -10.22 -11.24
C VAL A 8 -8.02 -9.23 -11.06
N VAL A 9 -8.00 -8.46 -9.98
CA VAL A 9 -9.00 -7.42 -9.69
C VAL A 9 -8.52 -6.03 -10.09
N LEU A 10 -7.21 -5.75 -9.91
CA LEU A 10 -6.59 -4.48 -10.30
C LEU A 10 -5.32 -4.74 -11.09
N GLU A 11 -5.12 -3.99 -12.17
CA GLU A 11 -3.91 -4.01 -12.97
C GLU A 11 -3.46 -2.59 -13.30
N LEU A 12 -2.22 -2.28 -13.02
CA LEU A 12 -1.56 -1.03 -13.39
C LEU A 12 -0.66 -1.33 -14.59
N LYS A 13 -0.81 -0.56 -15.67
CA LYS A 13 -0.01 -0.69 -16.90
C LYS A 13 0.70 0.63 -17.18
N ASP A 14 2.01 0.62 -17.02
CA ASP A 14 2.90 1.75 -17.31
C ASP A 14 2.37 3.07 -16.72
N VAL A 15 1.98 3.03 -15.43
CA VAL A 15 1.34 4.17 -14.76
C VAL A 15 2.35 5.23 -14.40
N HIS A 16 2.09 6.48 -14.85
CA HIS A 16 2.88 7.66 -14.53
C HIS A 16 2.00 8.70 -13.85
N THR A 17 2.41 9.16 -12.66
CA THR A 17 1.75 10.29 -11.97
C THR A 17 2.80 11.34 -11.65
N HIS A 18 2.67 12.48 -12.31
CA HIS A 18 3.65 13.56 -12.27
C HIS A 18 3.02 14.84 -11.73
N PHE A 19 3.82 15.66 -11.04
CA PHE A 19 3.41 16.97 -10.55
C PHE A 19 4.34 18.05 -11.08
N ARG A 20 3.78 19.20 -11.46
CA ARG A 20 4.57 20.39 -11.75
C ARG A 20 4.96 21.05 -10.44
N VAL A 21 6.24 21.24 -10.23
CA VAL A 21 6.82 21.89 -9.04
C VAL A 21 7.80 22.98 -9.46
N GLN A 22 8.18 23.82 -8.51
CA GLN A 22 9.24 24.79 -8.76
C GLN A 22 10.54 24.05 -9.09
N GLY A 23 11.12 24.31 -10.25
CA GLY A 23 12.34 23.65 -10.73
C GLY A 23 12.13 22.46 -11.67
N GLY A 24 10.89 22.04 -11.99
CA GLY A 24 10.67 20.98 -12.98
C GLY A 24 9.45 20.09 -12.77
N ILE A 25 9.60 18.84 -13.16
CA ILE A 25 8.56 17.82 -13.06
C ILE A 25 8.97 16.79 -12.00
N LEU A 26 8.16 16.69 -10.95
CA LEU A 26 8.25 15.65 -9.95
C LEU A 26 7.57 14.38 -10.49
N LYS A 27 8.35 13.33 -10.75
CA LYS A 27 7.86 12.01 -11.20
C LYS A 27 7.57 11.12 -9.99
N ALA A 28 6.44 11.37 -9.31
CA ALA A 28 6.09 10.65 -8.09
C ALA A 28 5.77 9.17 -8.33
N VAL A 29 5.20 8.84 -9.50
CA VAL A 29 5.02 7.48 -10.02
C VAL A 29 5.54 7.49 -11.45
N ASN A 30 6.38 6.56 -11.83
CA ASN A 30 7.12 6.59 -13.09
C ASN A 30 7.22 5.19 -13.72
N GLY A 31 6.23 4.84 -14.55
CA GLY A 31 6.21 3.57 -15.29
C GLY A 31 5.89 2.35 -14.42
N VAL A 32 4.96 2.49 -13.47
CA VAL A 32 4.62 1.40 -12.56
C VAL A 32 3.71 0.37 -13.23
N ASN A 33 4.16 -0.89 -13.19
CA ASN A 33 3.38 -2.07 -13.54
C ASN A 33 3.14 -2.89 -12.27
N LEU A 34 1.88 -3.22 -11.97
CA LEU A 34 1.51 -3.98 -10.78
C LEU A 34 0.16 -4.66 -10.99
N THR A 35 0.05 -5.92 -10.55
CA THR A 35 -1.23 -6.66 -10.54
C THR A 35 -1.60 -7.02 -9.12
N VAL A 36 -2.89 -6.87 -8.78
CA VAL A 36 -3.47 -7.30 -7.50
C VAL A 36 -4.55 -8.35 -7.79
N ARG A 37 -4.47 -9.48 -7.10
CA ARG A 37 -5.42 -10.58 -7.24
C ARG A 37 -6.45 -10.57 -6.11
N GLU A 38 -7.55 -11.26 -6.32
CA GLU A 38 -8.61 -11.42 -5.32
C GLU A 38 -8.08 -12.12 -4.06
N GLY A 39 -8.35 -11.54 -2.88
CA GLY A 39 -7.86 -12.04 -1.60
C GLY A 39 -6.34 -12.02 -1.42
N GLU A 40 -5.61 -11.25 -2.24
CA GLU A 40 -4.16 -11.07 -2.14
C GLU A 40 -3.82 -9.82 -1.33
N THR A 41 -2.76 -9.87 -0.53
CA THR A 41 -2.11 -8.68 0.02
C THR A 41 -0.81 -8.41 -0.70
N ILE A 42 -0.72 -7.25 -1.37
CA ILE A 42 0.54 -6.72 -1.88
C ILE A 42 1.09 -5.69 -0.90
N GLY A 43 2.28 -5.96 -0.35
CA GLY A 43 3.06 -4.98 0.40
C GLY A 43 3.76 -4.02 -0.55
N LEU A 44 3.52 -2.72 -0.42
CA LEU A 44 4.24 -1.68 -1.17
C LEU A 44 5.18 -0.96 -0.22
N VAL A 45 6.49 -1.19 -0.38
CA VAL A 45 7.51 -0.70 0.55
C VAL A 45 8.54 0.20 -0.13
N GLY A 46 9.21 1.04 0.66
CA GLY A 46 10.27 1.95 0.21
C GLY A 46 10.42 3.16 1.12
N GLU A 47 11.45 3.95 0.92
CA GLU A 47 11.73 5.16 1.71
C GLU A 47 10.56 6.17 1.64
N SER A 48 10.47 7.07 2.65
CA SER A 48 9.48 8.14 2.65
C SER A 48 9.65 9.02 1.40
N GLY A 49 8.53 9.44 0.80
CA GLY A 49 8.54 10.27 -0.41
C GLY A 49 8.82 9.53 -1.73
N CYS A 50 9.02 8.20 -1.74
CA CYS A 50 9.27 7.45 -2.99
C CYS A 50 8.07 7.27 -3.91
N GLY A 51 6.85 7.72 -3.52
CA GLY A 51 5.66 7.71 -4.37
C GLY A 51 4.55 6.72 -3.98
N LYS A 52 4.70 5.93 -2.90
CA LYS A 52 3.73 4.90 -2.46
C LYS A 52 2.31 5.43 -2.28
N SER A 53 2.14 6.47 -1.46
CA SER A 53 0.83 7.09 -1.21
C SER A 53 0.26 7.74 -2.48
N THR A 54 1.11 8.26 -3.37
CA THR A 54 0.67 8.77 -4.68
C THR A 54 0.10 7.66 -5.54
N LEU A 55 0.76 6.49 -5.57
CA LEU A 55 0.26 5.31 -6.28
C LEU A 55 -1.09 4.86 -5.70
N GLY A 56 -1.21 4.77 -4.37
CA GLY A 56 -2.47 4.46 -3.69
C GLY A 56 -3.60 5.43 -4.05
N LYS A 57 -3.32 6.74 -4.03
CA LYS A 57 -4.29 7.77 -4.43
C LYS A 57 -4.65 7.71 -5.92
N THR A 58 -3.73 7.26 -6.79
CA THR A 58 -4.01 7.04 -8.22
C THR A 58 -4.96 5.84 -8.40
N VAL A 59 -4.74 4.75 -7.67
CA VAL A 59 -5.66 3.60 -7.64
C VAL A 59 -7.04 4.03 -7.15
N LEU A 60 -7.13 4.82 -6.10
CA LEU A 60 -8.41 5.35 -5.57
C LEU A 60 -9.09 6.38 -6.49
N ARG A 61 -8.51 6.67 -7.64
CA ARG A 61 -9.02 7.68 -8.57
C ARG A 61 -9.05 9.11 -8.00
N LEU A 62 -8.29 9.36 -6.93
CA LEU A 62 -8.11 10.70 -6.34
C LEU A 62 -7.08 11.53 -7.15
N LEU A 63 -6.12 10.87 -7.80
CA LEU A 63 -5.10 11.48 -8.66
C LEU A 63 -5.18 10.86 -10.04
N ARG A 64 -5.31 11.69 -11.07
CA ARG A 64 -5.30 11.23 -12.46
C ARG A 64 -3.84 11.00 -12.90
N PRO A 65 -3.50 9.83 -13.47
CA PRO A 65 -2.18 9.61 -14.03
C PRO A 65 -1.94 10.51 -15.26
N ALA A 66 -0.68 10.88 -15.50
CA ALA A 66 -0.25 11.62 -16.68
C ALA A 66 -0.28 10.71 -17.92
N SER A 67 0.04 9.42 -17.75
CA SER A 67 -0.06 8.39 -18.78
C SER A 67 -0.17 7.00 -18.14
N GLY A 68 -0.39 5.96 -18.96
CA GLY A 68 -0.65 4.60 -18.51
C GLY A 68 -2.12 4.35 -18.20
N GLN A 69 -2.41 3.16 -17.70
CA GLN A 69 -3.77 2.70 -17.43
C GLN A 69 -3.90 2.09 -16.05
N VAL A 70 -5.00 2.36 -15.38
CA VAL A 70 -5.43 1.68 -14.14
C VAL A 70 -6.68 0.88 -14.48
N LEU A 71 -6.53 -0.44 -14.55
CA LEU A 71 -7.58 -1.34 -14.97
C LEU A 71 -8.22 -2.03 -13.76
N TRP A 72 -9.51 -1.85 -13.61
CA TRP A 72 -10.35 -2.61 -12.69
C TRP A 72 -11.09 -3.69 -13.46
N GLU A 73 -10.80 -4.95 -13.19
CA GLU A 73 -11.33 -6.09 -13.92
C GLU A 73 -11.20 -5.93 -15.47
N GLY A 74 -10.03 -5.45 -15.91
CA GLY A 74 -9.68 -5.27 -17.32
C GLY A 74 -10.20 -3.98 -17.96
N ARG A 75 -10.92 -3.12 -17.24
CA ARG A 75 -11.46 -1.84 -17.75
C ARG A 75 -10.78 -0.65 -17.09
N ASP A 76 -10.38 0.32 -17.89
CA ASP A 76 -9.75 1.55 -17.38
C ASP A 76 -10.73 2.36 -16.52
N ILE A 77 -10.37 2.59 -15.26
CA ILE A 77 -11.20 3.35 -14.31
C ILE A 77 -11.46 4.80 -14.74
N TRP A 78 -10.61 5.36 -15.60
CA TRP A 78 -10.77 6.72 -16.10
C TRP A 78 -11.79 6.82 -17.25
N SER A 79 -12.14 5.69 -17.87
CA SER A 79 -13.22 5.59 -18.88
C SER A 79 -14.61 5.44 -18.25
N PHE A 80 -14.71 5.22 -16.94
CA PHE A 80 -15.99 4.95 -16.26
C PHE A 80 -16.95 6.13 -16.33
N ASN A 81 -18.22 5.83 -16.61
CA ASN A 81 -19.33 6.77 -16.49
C ASN A 81 -19.67 7.07 -15.01
N ARG A 82 -20.67 7.93 -14.75
CA ARG A 82 -21.02 8.35 -13.38
C ARG A 82 -21.45 7.17 -12.48
N HIS A 83 -22.22 6.24 -13.02
CA HIS A 83 -22.70 5.06 -12.26
C HIS A 83 -21.54 4.11 -11.95
N GLU A 84 -20.72 3.79 -12.94
CA GLU A 84 -19.55 2.93 -12.79
C GLU A 84 -18.52 3.52 -11.81
N ARG A 85 -18.35 4.85 -11.80
CA ARG A 85 -17.51 5.53 -10.80
C ARG A 85 -18.04 5.33 -9.38
N LYS A 86 -19.37 5.48 -9.20
CA LYS A 86 -19.99 5.28 -7.89
C LYS A 86 -19.81 3.83 -7.42
N GLU A 87 -19.95 2.87 -8.32
CA GLU A 87 -19.72 1.46 -7.99
C GLU A 87 -18.23 1.17 -7.71
N TYR A 88 -17.31 1.72 -8.50
CA TYR A 88 -15.88 1.59 -8.24
C TYR A 88 -15.49 2.14 -6.87
N THR A 89 -15.95 3.33 -6.50
CA THR A 89 -15.67 3.91 -5.17
C THR A 89 -16.26 3.08 -4.02
N ARG A 90 -17.34 2.33 -4.25
CA ARG A 90 -17.85 1.35 -3.29
C ARG A 90 -16.93 0.15 -3.15
N GLN A 91 -16.37 -0.35 -4.27
CA GLN A 91 -15.54 -1.55 -4.33
C GLN A 91 -14.10 -1.33 -3.84
N VAL A 92 -13.61 -0.09 -3.91
CA VAL A 92 -12.22 0.26 -3.56
C VAL A 92 -12.22 1.34 -2.49
N GLN A 93 -11.72 0.99 -1.30
CA GLN A 93 -11.72 1.85 -0.13
C GLN A 93 -10.30 2.12 0.37
N MET A 94 -10.15 3.07 1.30
CA MET A 94 -8.86 3.46 1.88
C MET A 94 -8.91 3.43 3.41
N ILE A 95 -7.83 2.94 4.01
CA ILE A 95 -7.46 3.17 5.40
C ILE A 95 -6.31 4.17 5.40
N PHE A 96 -6.50 5.31 6.05
CA PHE A 96 -5.57 6.44 6.02
C PHE A 96 -4.47 6.30 7.08
N GLN A 97 -3.35 6.99 6.84
CA GLN A 97 -2.17 7.02 7.69
C GLN A 97 -2.45 7.69 9.05
N ASP A 98 -3.15 8.82 9.04
CA ASP A 98 -3.47 9.57 10.26
C ASP A 98 -4.91 9.32 10.68
N PRO A 99 -5.13 8.54 11.77
CA PRO A 99 -6.46 8.26 12.27
C PRO A 99 -7.15 9.49 12.90
N TYR A 100 -6.41 10.57 13.19
CA TYR A 100 -6.97 11.82 13.70
C TYR A 100 -7.52 12.69 12.56
N ALA A 101 -6.73 12.88 11.51
CA ALA A 101 -7.10 13.75 10.41
C ALA A 101 -8.22 13.17 9.53
N CYS A 102 -8.46 11.85 9.59
CA CYS A 102 -9.45 11.20 8.73
C CYS A 102 -10.87 11.11 9.34
N LEU A 103 -11.06 11.51 10.60
CA LEU A 103 -12.36 11.49 11.28
C LEU A 103 -12.83 12.93 11.53
N ASP A 104 -14.08 13.23 11.19
CA ASP A 104 -14.69 14.52 11.54
C ASP A 104 -14.88 14.60 13.07
N PRO A 105 -14.21 15.56 13.76
CA PRO A 105 -14.28 15.66 15.21
C PRO A 105 -15.67 16.03 15.75
N LEU A 106 -16.56 16.54 14.90
CA LEU A 106 -17.92 16.96 15.25
C LEU A 106 -18.98 15.87 15.01
N SER A 107 -18.59 14.77 14.36
CA SER A 107 -19.49 13.65 14.08
C SER A 107 -19.29 12.53 15.09
N VAL A 108 -20.36 11.89 15.53
CA VAL A 108 -20.29 10.68 16.36
C VAL A 108 -19.77 9.49 15.54
N ILE A 109 -19.13 8.55 16.20
CA ILE A 109 -18.50 7.39 15.56
C ILE A 109 -19.48 6.58 14.72
N GLY A 110 -20.72 6.42 15.19
CA GLY A 110 -21.75 5.70 14.44
C GLY A 110 -22.06 6.32 13.10
N ASP A 111 -22.12 7.65 13.02
CA ASP A 111 -22.37 8.37 11.77
C ASP A 111 -21.12 8.36 10.87
N THR A 112 -19.93 8.49 11.45
CA THR A 112 -18.67 8.35 10.73
C THR A 112 -18.51 6.98 10.04
N VAL A 113 -18.86 5.89 10.72
CA VAL A 113 -18.81 4.53 10.14
C VAL A 113 -19.87 4.37 9.06
N ALA A 114 -21.03 4.98 9.21
CA ALA A 114 -22.13 4.87 8.27
C ALA A 114 -22.06 5.82 7.08
N GLU A 115 -21.16 6.79 7.06
CA GLU A 115 -21.06 7.82 6.02
C GLU A 115 -21.11 7.25 4.59
N GLY A 116 -20.29 6.24 4.33
CA GLY A 116 -20.28 5.54 3.04
C GLY A 116 -21.63 4.87 2.73
N MET A 117 -22.25 4.24 3.71
CA MET A 117 -23.55 3.59 3.57
C MET A 117 -24.65 4.59 3.22
N ASP A 118 -24.62 5.77 3.85
CA ASP A 118 -25.58 6.85 3.62
C ASP A 118 -25.44 7.44 2.21
N VAL A 119 -24.19 7.73 1.77
CA VAL A 119 -23.88 8.24 0.41
C VAL A 119 -24.28 7.25 -0.68
N HIS A 120 -24.09 5.96 -0.43
CA HIS A 120 -24.41 4.91 -1.39
C HIS A 120 -25.84 4.35 -1.27
N HIS A 121 -26.60 4.79 -0.26
CA HIS A 121 -27.98 4.32 0.02
C HIS A 121 -28.04 2.79 0.12
N THR A 122 -27.16 2.19 0.92
CA THR A 122 -27.01 0.73 1.00
C THR A 122 -28.05 0.06 1.89
N TYR A 123 -28.78 0.83 2.72
CA TYR A 123 -29.81 0.33 3.64
C TYR A 123 -31.12 1.06 3.42
N ALA A 124 -32.24 0.35 3.59
CA ALA A 124 -33.58 0.89 3.40
C ALA A 124 -34.09 1.64 4.63
N THR A 125 -33.65 1.23 5.83
CA THR A 125 -34.11 1.83 7.11
C THR A 125 -32.93 2.25 7.98
N ARG A 126 -33.21 3.20 8.90
CA ARG A 126 -32.22 3.67 9.89
C ARG A 126 -31.86 2.56 10.87
N GLU A 127 -32.78 1.68 11.19
CA GLU A 127 -32.58 0.54 12.08
C GLU A 127 -31.61 -0.48 11.46
N GLU A 128 -31.74 -0.78 10.18
CA GLU A 128 -30.80 -1.65 9.44
C GLU A 128 -29.41 -1.03 9.39
N ARG A 129 -29.29 0.26 9.05
CA ARG A 129 -28.06 1.02 9.07
C ARG A 129 -27.37 0.94 10.44
N ASN A 130 -28.11 1.24 11.52
CA ASN A 130 -27.55 1.25 12.88
C ASN A 130 -27.11 -0.17 13.32
N ARG A 131 -27.87 -1.20 12.97
CA ARG A 131 -27.50 -2.60 13.24
C ARG A 131 -26.18 -2.97 12.57
N GLU A 132 -26.01 -2.56 11.32
CA GLU A 132 -24.76 -2.83 10.60
C GLU A 132 -23.58 -2.04 11.19
N VAL A 133 -23.77 -0.79 11.61
CA VAL A 133 -22.74 -0.02 12.33
C VAL A 133 -22.28 -0.76 13.58
N LEU A 134 -23.23 -1.23 14.40
CA LEU A 134 -22.88 -1.97 15.63
C LEU A 134 -22.14 -3.27 15.33
N ARG A 135 -22.53 -3.98 14.26
CA ARG A 135 -21.82 -5.17 13.79
C ARG A 135 -20.38 -4.85 13.39
N LEU A 136 -20.19 -3.80 12.57
CA LEU A 136 -18.87 -3.37 12.12
C LEU A 136 -17.97 -2.92 13.28
N LEU A 137 -18.51 -2.23 14.27
CA LEU A 137 -17.76 -1.88 15.48
C LEU A 137 -17.33 -3.14 16.25
N ALA A 138 -18.21 -4.14 16.39
CA ALA A 138 -17.86 -5.40 17.01
C ALA A 138 -16.79 -6.16 16.23
N ASP A 139 -16.86 -6.18 14.89
CA ASP A 139 -15.88 -6.83 14.01
C ASP A 139 -14.46 -6.27 14.21
N VAL A 140 -14.34 -4.96 14.49
CA VAL A 140 -13.05 -4.33 14.79
C VAL A 140 -12.69 -4.34 16.28
N GLY A 141 -13.50 -5.00 17.13
CA GLY A 141 -13.25 -5.13 18.57
C GLY A 141 -13.59 -3.87 19.38
N LEU A 142 -14.56 -3.08 18.93
CA LEU A 142 -15.12 -1.93 19.65
C LEU A 142 -16.48 -2.27 20.24
N ASN A 143 -16.82 -1.64 21.38
CA ASN A 143 -18.10 -1.83 22.04
C ASN A 143 -19.22 -1.04 21.33
N SER A 144 -20.46 -1.54 21.39
CA SER A 144 -21.64 -0.86 20.84
C SER A 144 -21.87 0.55 21.43
N SER A 145 -21.54 0.77 22.71
CA SER A 145 -21.62 2.10 23.34
C SER A 145 -20.70 3.15 22.70
N HIS A 146 -19.67 2.71 21.94
CA HIS A 146 -18.78 3.61 21.23
C HIS A 146 -19.44 4.33 20.06
N ALA A 147 -20.56 3.83 19.52
CA ALA A 147 -21.27 4.45 18.40
C ALA A 147 -21.76 5.88 18.70
N ALA A 148 -22.09 6.18 19.96
CA ALA A 148 -22.58 7.49 20.38
C ALA A 148 -21.48 8.47 20.83
N ARG A 149 -20.22 8.04 20.83
CA ARG A 149 -19.08 8.85 21.26
C ARG A 149 -18.46 9.63 20.10
N PHE A 150 -17.68 10.66 20.45
CA PHE A 150 -16.92 11.47 19.50
C PHE A 150 -15.48 10.97 19.35
N PRO A 151 -14.79 11.24 18.21
CA PRO A 151 -13.43 10.80 17.97
C PRO A 151 -12.42 11.19 19.06
N HIS A 152 -12.56 12.34 19.70
CA HIS A 152 -11.64 12.81 20.74
C HIS A 152 -11.67 11.96 22.03
N GLU A 153 -12.70 11.15 22.24
CA GLU A 153 -12.83 10.23 23.38
C GLU A 153 -12.09 8.90 23.18
N PHE A 154 -11.41 8.71 22.03
CA PHE A 154 -10.76 7.45 21.65
C PHE A 154 -9.24 7.56 21.65
N SER A 155 -8.55 6.47 22.01
CA SER A 155 -7.12 6.33 21.79
C SER A 155 -6.78 6.23 20.29
N GLY A 156 -5.52 6.45 19.93
CA GLY A 156 -5.06 6.32 18.52
C GLY A 156 -5.42 4.98 17.90
N GLY A 157 -5.18 3.88 18.61
CA GLY A 157 -5.52 2.53 18.13
C GLY A 157 -7.02 2.29 17.99
N GLN A 158 -7.85 2.88 18.87
CA GLN A 158 -9.30 2.81 18.74
C GLN A 158 -9.80 3.63 17.54
N ARG A 159 -9.25 4.82 17.28
CA ARG A 159 -9.56 5.61 16.08
C ARG A 159 -9.18 4.88 14.80
N GLN A 160 -8.03 4.20 14.79
CA GLN A 160 -7.63 3.37 13.66
C GLN A 160 -8.66 2.25 13.39
N ARG A 161 -9.16 1.59 14.45
CA ARG A 161 -10.22 0.59 14.33
C ARG A 161 -11.53 1.18 13.78
N VAL A 162 -11.88 2.42 14.14
CA VAL A 162 -13.00 3.16 13.55
C VAL A 162 -12.77 3.40 12.06
N GLY A 163 -11.57 3.84 11.65
CA GLY A 163 -11.20 4.02 10.25
C GLY A 163 -11.31 2.72 9.44
N ILE A 164 -10.92 1.59 10.06
CA ILE A 164 -11.10 0.25 9.46
C ILE A 164 -12.58 -0.08 9.32
N ALA A 165 -13.40 0.11 10.36
CA ALA A 165 -14.85 -0.13 10.32
C ALA A 165 -15.54 0.69 9.23
N ARG A 166 -15.16 1.99 9.08
CA ARG A 166 -15.63 2.86 8.01
C ARG A 166 -15.28 2.31 6.62
N ALA A 167 -14.04 1.88 6.41
CA ALA A 167 -13.63 1.30 5.13
C ALA A 167 -14.40 0.02 4.79
N LEU A 168 -14.74 -0.80 5.79
CA LEU A 168 -15.51 -2.05 5.63
C LEU A 168 -17.00 -1.82 5.37
N SER A 169 -17.54 -0.64 5.68
CA SER A 169 -18.99 -0.35 5.64
C SER A 169 -19.63 -0.58 4.26
N LEU A 170 -18.84 -0.46 3.21
CA LEU A 170 -19.26 -0.68 1.83
C LEU A 170 -18.96 -2.09 1.30
N LYS A 171 -18.42 -2.99 2.14
CA LYS A 171 -18.01 -4.37 1.77
C LYS A 171 -17.09 -4.34 0.54
N PRO A 172 -15.96 -3.63 0.59
CA PRO A 172 -15.08 -3.45 -0.54
C PRO A 172 -14.40 -4.76 -0.96
N ARG A 173 -13.95 -4.82 -2.21
CA ARG A 173 -13.12 -5.93 -2.72
C ARG A 173 -11.63 -5.61 -2.66
N LEU A 174 -11.26 -4.33 -2.58
CA LEU A 174 -9.89 -3.86 -2.44
C LEU A 174 -9.82 -2.73 -1.41
N ILE A 175 -8.86 -2.81 -0.50
CA ILE A 175 -8.54 -1.71 0.41
C ILE A 175 -7.07 -1.29 0.21
N VAL A 176 -6.86 0.00 -0.01
CA VAL A 176 -5.53 0.62 0.05
C VAL A 176 -5.28 1.04 1.50
N CYS A 177 -4.33 0.40 2.17
CA CYS A 177 -3.92 0.73 3.52
C CYS A 177 -2.67 1.62 3.44
N ASP A 178 -2.83 2.94 3.59
CA ASP A 178 -1.72 3.89 3.51
C ASP A 178 -1.13 4.10 4.92
N GLU A 179 -0.01 3.44 5.20
CA GLU A 179 0.69 3.44 6.50
C GLU A 179 -0.23 3.25 7.72
N PRO A 180 -1.11 2.23 7.73
CA PRO A 180 -2.23 2.13 8.68
C PRO A 180 -1.81 1.92 10.14
N ILE A 181 -0.52 1.77 10.40
CA ILE A 181 0.04 1.44 11.72
C ILE A 181 1.16 2.39 12.17
N SER A 182 1.61 3.32 11.30
CA SER A 182 2.81 4.16 11.55
C SER A 182 2.69 5.06 12.78
N ALA A 183 1.47 5.50 13.13
CA ALA A 183 1.20 6.37 14.26
C ALA A 183 0.84 5.61 15.57
N LEU A 184 1.02 4.29 15.60
CA LEU A 184 0.60 3.43 16.71
C LEU A 184 1.78 2.80 17.45
N ASP A 185 1.61 2.54 18.75
CA ASP A 185 2.55 1.76 19.54
C ASP A 185 2.73 0.33 19.02
N VAL A 186 3.90 -0.27 19.16
CA VAL A 186 4.27 -1.59 18.63
C VAL A 186 3.27 -2.68 18.99
N SER A 187 2.77 -2.70 20.23
CA SER A 187 1.76 -3.68 20.66
C SER A 187 0.41 -3.52 19.96
N ILE A 188 0.03 -2.29 19.66
CA ILE A 188 -1.22 -1.98 18.94
C ILE A 188 -1.04 -2.25 17.44
N GLN A 189 0.13 -1.99 16.87
CA GLN A 189 0.46 -2.34 15.48
C GLN A 189 0.18 -3.82 15.20
N ALA A 190 0.71 -4.73 16.04
CA ALA A 190 0.49 -6.17 15.91
C ALA A 190 -1.00 -6.55 15.97
N GLN A 191 -1.77 -5.91 16.85
CA GLN A 191 -3.22 -6.15 16.95
C GLN A 191 -3.95 -5.70 15.68
N VAL A 192 -3.60 -4.54 15.11
CA VAL A 192 -4.22 -4.02 13.87
C VAL A 192 -3.87 -4.92 12.67
N VAL A 193 -2.62 -5.36 12.54
CA VAL A 193 -2.19 -6.30 11.49
C VAL A 193 -2.96 -7.62 11.59
N ASN A 194 -3.08 -8.19 12.79
CA ASN A 194 -3.84 -9.42 13.01
C ASN A 194 -5.34 -9.24 12.70
N LEU A 195 -5.90 -8.08 13.05
CA LEU A 195 -7.28 -7.71 12.70
C LEU A 195 -7.46 -7.69 11.18
N LEU A 196 -6.58 -6.99 10.43
CA LEU A 196 -6.66 -6.90 8.96
C LEU A 196 -6.53 -8.27 8.31
N LYS A 197 -5.60 -9.12 8.79
CA LYS A 197 -5.46 -10.52 8.30
C LYS A 197 -6.71 -11.37 8.55
N ARG A 198 -7.34 -11.22 9.70
CA ARG A 198 -8.59 -11.92 10.01
C ARG A 198 -9.70 -11.46 9.06
N LEU A 199 -9.91 -10.15 8.94
CA LEU A 199 -10.94 -9.57 8.08
C LEU A 199 -10.73 -9.94 6.60
N GLN A 200 -9.47 -9.97 6.12
CA GLN A 200 -9.15 -10.43 4.77
C GLN A 200 -9.62 -11.87 4.52
N ARG A 201 -9.31 -12.77 5.44
CA ARG A 201 -9.70 -14.19 5.34
C ARG A 201 -11.21 -14.38 5.38
N GLU A 202 -11.89 -13.63 6.26
CA GLU A 202 -13.34 -13.75 6.46
C GLU A 202 -14.14 -13.15 5.30
N MET A 203 -13.64 -12.06 4.69
CA MET A 203 -14.36 -11.30 3.67
C MET A 203 -13.80 -11.47 2.24
N GLY A 204 -12.64 -12.11 2.07
CA GLY A 204 -12.03 -12.38 0.76
C GLY A 204 -11.51 -11.15 0.03
N MET A 205 -11.34 -10.00 0.71
CA MET A 205 -10.87 -8.76 0.09
C MET A 205 -9.37 -8.77 -0.17
N ALA A 206 -8.93 -7.98 -1.13
CA ALA A 206 -7.52 -7.74 -1.43
C ALA A 206 -7.01 -6.49 -0.71
N TYR A 207 -5.69 -6.45 -0.43
CA TYR A 207 -5.03 -5.27 0.12
C TYR A 207 -3.87 -4.79 -0.74
N ILE A 208 -3.71 -3.46 -0.84
CA ILE A 208 -2.42 -2.81 -1.13
C ILE A 208 -1.96 -2.21 0.19
N PHE A 209 -0.98 -2.84 0.84
CA PHE A 209 -0.49 -2.46 2.16
C PHE A 209 0.77 -1.62 2.03
N ILE A 210 0.64 -0.31 2.15
CA ILE A 210 1.73 0.66 2.04
C ILE A 210 2.37 0.83 3.42
N THR A 211 3.69 0.65 3.49
CA THR A 211 4.47 0.91 4.71
C THR A 211 5.94 1.16 4.37
N HIS A 212 6.66 1.75 5.29
CA HIS A 212 8.13 1.80 5.27
C HIS A 212 8.77 0.71 6.16
N ASP A 213 7.97 -0.01 6.95
CA ASP A 213 8.42 -1.07 7.85
C ASP A 213 8.35 -2.45 7.18
N LEU A 214 9.51 -2.93 6.74
CA LEU A 214 9.66 -4.25 6.15
C LEU A 214 9.37 -5.38 7.13
N SER A 215 9.60 -5.21 8.44
CA SER A 215 9.34 -6.26 9.43
C SER A 215 7.85 -6.57 9.54
N MET A 216 7.01 -5.55 9.45
CA MET A 216 5.55 -5.67 9.51
C MET A 216 4.96 -6.20 8.20
N VAL A 217 5.49 -5.76 7.06
CA VAL A 217 4.98 -6.19 5.75
C VAL A 217 5.18 -7.69 5.51
N ARG A 218 6.26 -8.27 6.05
CA ARG A 218 6.51 -9.72 6.02
C ARG A 218 5.35 -10.54 6.60
N GLN A 219 4.72 -10.01 7.63
CA GLN A 219 3.66 -10.73 8.35
C GLN A 219 2.32 -10.73 7.61
N ILE A 220 2.05 -9.72 6.79
CA ILE A 220 0.73 -9.53 6.19
C ILE A 220 0.70 -9.80 4.69
N SER A 221 1.83 -9.66 3.98
CA SER A 221 1.84 -9.65 2.52
C SER A 221 2.15 -11.01 1.91
N ASP A 222 1.43 -11.34 0.85
CA ASP A 222 1.71 -12.49 -0.03
C ASP A 222 2.88 -12.16 -0.96
N ARG A 223 2.84 -10.99 -1.60
CA ARG A 223 3.91 -10.44 -2.44
C ARG A 223 4.31 -9.06 -1.95
N ILE A 224 5.56 -8.68 -2.21
CA ILE A 224 6.12 -7.37 -1.86
C ILE A 224 6.63 -6.70 -3.12
N ALA A 225 6.21 -5.46 -3.35
CA ALA A 225 6.73 -4.55 -4.36
C ALA A 225 7.58 -3.47 -3.68
N VAL A 226 8.85 -3.40 -4.03
CA VAL A 226 9.79 -2.41 -3.49
C VAL A 226 9.85 -1.22 -4.44
N MET A 227 9.59 -0.03 -3.91
CA MET A 227 9.51 1.20 -4.68
C MET A 227 10.65 2.16 -4.32
N TYR A 228 11.32 2.71 -5.34
CA TYR A 228 12.37 3.71 -5.21
C TYR A 228 12.18 4.82 -6.22
N LEU A 229 12.07 6.08 -5.75
CA LEU A 229 11.92 7.29 -6.59
C LEU A 229 10.91 7.11 -7.75
N GLY A 230 9.69 6.68 -7.42
CA GLY A 230 8.60 6.53 -8.37
C GLY A 230 8.59 5.21 -9.16
N ASN A 231 9.64 4.41 -9.09
CA ASN A 231 9.77 3.16 -9.85
C ASN A 231 9.68 1.95 -8.94
N ILE A 232 9.06 0.87 -9.41
CA ILE A 232 9.19 -0.44 -8.76
C ILE A 232 10.53 -1.04 -9.20
N VAL A 233 11.36 -1.39 -8.21
CA VAL A 233 12.70 -1.92 -8.43
C VAL A 233 12.78 -3.44 -8.23
N GLU A 234 11.88 -4.01 -7.44
CA GLU A 234 11.79 -5.45 -7.22
C GLU A 234 10.37 -5.85 -6.81
N ILE A 235 9.85 -6.96 -7.35
CA ILE A 235 8.61 -7.59 -6.93
C ILE A 235 8.86 -9.08 -6.79
N ALA A 236 8.52 -9.65 -5.64
CA ALA A 236 8.55 -11.09 -5.44
C ALA A 236 7.55 -11.53 -4.37
N ARG A 237 7.43 -12.84 -4.16
CA ARG A 237 6.74 -13.36 -2.99
C ARG A 237 7.41 -12.85 -1.73
N SER A 238 6.62 -12.66 -0.68
CA SER A 238 7.14 -12.12 0.58
C SER A 238 8.39 -12.87 1.06
N GLU A 239 8.35 -14.20 1.08
CA GLU A 239 9.50 -15.03 1.49
C GLU A 239 10.75 -14.81 0.63
N ASP A 240 10.57 -14.71 -0.70
CA ASP A 240 11.68 -14.56 -1.65
C ASP A 240 12.39 -13.21 -1.48
N ILE A 241 11.66 -12.15 -1.14
CA ILE A 241 12.25 -10.84 -0.81
C ILE A 241 13.22 -10.95 0.36
N TYR A 242 12.90 -11.74 1.41
CA TYR A 242 13.77 -11.87 2.59
C TYR A 242 14.91 -12.87 2.40
N LEU A 243 14.72 -13.91 1.59
CA LEU A 243 15.69 -14.99 1.44
C LEU A 243 16.61 -14.80 0.24
N SER A 244 16.14 -14.22 -0.86
CA SER A 244 16.82 -14.22 -2.16
C SER A 244 16.70 -12.91 -2.93
N THR A 245 16.53 -11.75 -2.22
CA THR A 245 16.47 -10.44 -2.87
C THR A 245 17.66 -10.21 -3.82
N ARG A 246 17.40 -9.58 -4.96
CA ARG A 246 18.37 -9.34 -6.03
C ARG A 246 18.73 -7.87 -6.21
N HIS A 247 17.82 -6.95 -5.88
CA HIS A 247 18.11 -5.53 -6.04
C HIS A 247 18.98 -4.99 -4.89
N PRO A 248 20.08 -4.28 -5.14
CA PRO A 248 20.96 -3.76 -4.07
C PRO A 248 20.24 -2.82 -3.09
N TYR A 249 19.24 -2.06 -3.54
CA TYR A 249 18.41 -1.23 -2.66
C TYR A 249 17.57 -2.07 -1.68
N THR A 250 16.94 -3.14 -2.16
CA THR A 250 16.17 -4.05 -1.30
C THR A 250 17.07 -4.71 -0.24
N ARG A 251 18.28 -5.12 -0.64
CA ARG A 251 19.28 -5.64 0.31
C ARG A 251 19.62 -4.64 1.40
N ALA A 252 19.82 -3.38 1.02
CA ALA A 252 20.12 -2.31 1.98
C ALA A 252 18.94 -2.09 2.95
N LEU A 253 17.71 -2.02 2.44
CA LEU A 253 16.52 -1.90 3.28
C LEU A 253 16.39 -3.07 4.26
N LEU A 254 16.56 -4.31 3.79
CA LEU A 254 16.53 -5.50 4.65
C LEU A 254 17.64 -5.51 5.68
N SER A 255 18.84 -4.99 5.31
CA SER A 255 19.97 -4.90 6.24
C SER A 255 19.72 -3.90 7.38
N ALA A 256 18.80 -2.99 7.24
CA ALA A 256 18.44 -2.01 8.26
C ALA A 256 17.43 -2.55 9.29
N ILE A 257 16.78 -3.70 9.04
CA ILE A 257 15.83 -4.31 9.99
C ILE A 257 16.63 -4.85 11.19
N PRO A 258 16.35 -4.41 12.44
CA PRO A 258 17.02 -4.93 13.62
C PRO A 258 16.72 -6.42 13.83
N ILE A 259 17.74 -7.18 14.22
CA ILE A 259 17.57 -8.58 14.62
C ILE A 259 17.43 -8.62 16.14
N ALA A 260 16.42 -9.35 16.65
CA ALA A 260 16.12 -9.43 18.07
C ALA A 260 17.25 -10.08 18.90
N ASP A 261 18.14 -10.88 18.27
CA ASP A 261 19.31 -11.48 18.90
C ASP A 261 20.49 -10.49 18.88
N PRO A 262 20.93 -9.97 20.06
CA PRO A 262 22.02 -9.00 20.13
C PRO A 262 23.38 -9.56 19.72
N VAL A 263 23.60 -10.89 19.76
CA VAL A 263 24.85 -11.52 19.30
C VAL A 263 24.91 -11.52 17.77
N VAL A 264 23.83 -11.93 17.14
CA VAL A 264 23.69 -11.93 15.67
C VAL A 264 23.72 -10.52 15.12
N GLU A 265 23.03 -9.58 15.78
CA GLU A 265 23.01 -8.16 15.38
C GLU A 265 24.39 -7.51 15.38
N LYS A 266 25.25 -7.83 16.36
CA LYS A 266 26.63 -7.31 16.42
C LYS A 266 27.55 -7.85 15.33
N GLN A 267 27.28 -9.06 14.82
CA GLN A 267 28.09 -9.69 13.76
C GLN A 267 27.63 -9.34 12.36
N ARG A 268 26.47 -8.69 12.25
CA ARG A 268 25.85 -8.38 10.95
C ARG A 268 26.50 -7.16 10.32
N GLU A 269 26.93 -7.30 9.08
CA GLU A 269 27.34 -6.19 8.24
C GLU A 269 26.09 -5.43 7.75
N ARG A 270 25.91 -4.21 8.24
CA ARG A 270 24.87 -3.31 7.74
C ARG A 270 25.34 -2.69 6.42
N VAL A 271 24.50 -2.79 5.39
CA VAL A 271 24.73 -2.07 4.13
C VAL A 271 24.32 -0.62 4.32
N VAL A 272 25.31 0.23 4.62
CA VAL A 272 25.07 1.67 4.74
C VAL A 272 25.03 2.27 3.33
N LEU A 273 23.86 2.81 2.94
CA LEU A 273 23.73 3.53 1.68
C LEU A 273 24.43 4.89 1.81
N SER A 274 25.42 5.12 0.98
CA SER A 274 26.15 6.40 0.92
C SER A 274 25.36 7.43 0.13
N GLY A 275 25.43 8.70 0.56
CA GLY A 275 24.79 9.83 -0.11
C GLY A 275 23.31 10.04 0.23
N ASP A 276 22.82 11.23 -0.08
CA ASP A 276 21.44 11.62 0.12
C ASP A 276 20.50 10.97 -0.91
N VAL A 277 19.22 10.88 -0.57
CA VAL A 277 18.18 10.49 -1.54
C VAL A 277 18.11 11.54 -2.63
N PRO A 278 18.34 11.19 -3.91
CA PRO A 278 18.28 12.16 -4.99
C PRO A 278 16.89 12.81 -5.06
N SER A 279 16.86 14.06 -5.55
CA SER A 279 15.58 14.71 -5.80
C SER A 279 14.78 13.93 -6.84
N PRO A 280 13.49 13.65 -6.59
CA PRO A 280 12.61 13.04 -7.57
C PRO A 280 12.21 13.98 -8.71
N VAL A 281 12.70 15.23 -8.66
CA VAL A 281 12.56 16.24 -9.73
C VAL A 281 13.70 16.05 -10.72
N ASN A 282 13.37 15.91 -12.01
CA ASN A 282 14.35 15.73 -13.09
C ASN A 282 15.28 14.52 -12.87
N LEU A 283 14.69 13.35 -12.69
CA LEU A 283 15.44 12.10 -12.54
C LEU A 283 16.46 11.89 -13.66
N PRO A 284 17.64 11.30 -13.35
CA PRO A 284 18.65 10.98 -14.36
C PRO A 284 18.11 9.99 -15.39
N ALA A 285 18.71 9.97 -16.59
CA ALA A 285 18.34 9.05 -17.66
C ALA A 285 18.61 7.58 -17.34
N GLY A 286 19.57 7.30 -16.44
CA GLY A 286 19.96 5.96 -16.04
C GLY A 286 19.15 5.41 -14.87
N CYS A 287 19.71 4.39 -14.21
CA CYS A 287 19.14 3.80 -13.00
C CYS A 287 19.01 4.86 -11.89
N ALA A 288 17.81 5.06 -11.37
CA ALA A 288 17.53 6.04 -10.31
C ALA A 288 18.36 5.78 -9.04
N PHE A 289 18.74 4.52 -8.79
CA PHE A 289 19.54 4.12 -7.62
C PHE A 289 21.05 4.19 -7.87
N ALA A 290 21.54 4.45 -9.11
CA ALA A 290 22.97 4.39 -9.46
C ALA A 290 23.86 5.26 -8.57
N GLY A 291 23.39 6.42 -8.12
CA GLY A 291 24.15 7.33 -7.24
C GLY A 291 24.41 6.82 -5.83
N ARG A 292 23.60 5.85 -5.35
CA ARG A 292 23.71 5.24 -4.01
C ARG A 292 24.07 3.75 -4.06
N CYS A 293 24.14 3.17 -5.27
CA CYS A 293 24.41 1.75 -5.46
C CYS A 293 25.90 1.43 -5.34
N PRO A 294 26.34 0.59 -4.40
CA PRO A 294 27.75 0.21 -4.27
C PRO A 294 28.25 -0.62 -5.47
N GLN A 295 27.35 -1.17 -6.27
CA GLN A 295 27.63 -2.03 -7.44
C GLN A 295 27.37 -1.30 -8.76
N ALA A 296 27.16 0.05 -8.74
CA ALA A 296 26.82 0.79 -9.94
C ALA A 296 27.92 0.69 -11.02
N CYS A 297 27.54 0.26 -12.21
CA CYS A 297 28.41 0.19 -13.39
C CYS A 297 28.10 1.34 -14.38
N GLU A 298 28.88 1.43 -15.44
CA GLU A 298 28.72 2.47 -16.46
C GLU A 298 27.35 2.43 -17.14
N ARG A 299 26.83 1.22 -17.40
CA ARG A 299 25.49 1.01 -17.97
C ARG A 299 24.40 1.57 -17.05
N CYS A 300 24.53 1.42 -15.73
CA CYS A 300 23.57 1.96 -14.75
C CYS A 300 23.47 3.49 -14.82
N ARG A 301 24.51 4.19 -15.26
CA ARG A 301 24.52 5.66 -15.38
C ARG A 301 23.87 6.15 -16.67
N LYS A 302 23.84 5.30 -17.71
CA LYS A 302 23.37 5.63 -19.06
C LYS A 302 21.96 5.15 -19.36
N GLU A 303 21.58 4.01 -18.82
CA GLU A 303 20.33 3.30 -19.11
C GLU A 303 19.53 3.03 -17.83
N ALA A 304 18.21 3.31 -17.84
CA ALA A 304 17.30 2.89 -16.80
C ALA A 304 17.00 1.38 -16.95
N PRO A 305 17.18 0.55 -15.90
CA PRO A 305 16.84 -0.86 -15.99
C PRO A 305 15.33 -1.04 -16.06
N VAL A 306 14.89 -1.99 -16.88
CA VAL A 306 13.48 -2.37 -16.99
C VAL A 306 13.18 -3.48 -15.99
N LEU A 307 12.00 -3.46 -15.39
CA LEU A 307 11.52 -4.56 -14.54
C LEU A 307 11.35 -5.81 -15.40
N ARG A 308 12.12 -6.86 -15.09
CA ARG A 308 12.14 -8.12 -15.83
C ARG A 308 12.02 -9.31 -14.90
N SER A 309 11.42 -10.38 -15.37
CA SER A 309 11.39 -11.66 -14.64
C SER A 309 12.79 -12.26 -14.58
N ILE A 310 13.16 -12.74 -13.40
CA ILE A 310 14.40 -13.47 -13.13
C ILE A 310 14.14 -14.88 -12.58
N GLY A 311 12.86 -15.24 -12.47
CA GLY A 311 12.38 -16.52 -11.97
C GLY A 311 10.87 -16.48 -11.75
N PRO A 312 10.23 -17.60 -11.40
CA PRO A 312 8.79 -17.66 -11.18
C PRO A 312 8.31 -16.68 -10.10
N GLY A 313 7.56 -15.65 -10.51
CA GLY A 313 6.99 -14.66 -9.60
C GLY A 313 8.01 -13.68 -9.00
N HIS A 314 9.23 -13.60 -9.52
CA HIS A 314 10.27 -12.68 -9.10
C HIS A 314 10.72 -11.79 -10.26
N GLU A 315 10.48 -10.48 -10.12
CA GLU A 315 10.82 -9.45 -11.11
C GLU A 315 11.75 -8.41 -10.50
N VAL A 316 12.77 -7.99 -11.26
CA VAL A 316 13.79 -7.04 -10.77
C VAL A 316 14.17 -6.04 -11.87
N ALA A 317 14.28 -4.76 -11.50
CA ALA A 317 14.79 -3.69 -12.35
C ALA A 317 16.26 -3.40 -12.01
N CYS A 318 17.16 -4.35 -12.36
CA CYS A 318 18.61 -4.21 -12.15
C CYS A 318 19.38 -4.81 -13.32
N HIS A 319 20.39 -4.09 -13.83
CA HIS A 319 21.25 -4.58 -14.90
C HIS A 319 22.14 -5.75 -14.46
N LEU A 320 22.43 -5.85 -13.15
CA LEU A 320 23.31 -6.85 -12.57
C LEU A 320 22.56 -8.09 -12.02
N ALA A 321 21.22 -8.08 -12.05
CA ALA A 321 20.45 -9.25 -11.68
C ALA A 321 20.50 -10.28 -12.81
N GLU A 322 21.01 -11.47 -12.49
CA GLU A 322 21.05 -12.61 -13.42
C GLU A 322 19.74 -13.38 -13.38
N GLU A 323 19.37 -13.98 -14.52
CA GLU A 323 18.27 -14.95 -14.60
C GLU A 323 18.70 -16.25 -13.91
N GLN A 324 17.78 -16.87 -13.16
CA GLN A 324 17.96 -18.18 -12.50
C GLN A 324 17.28 -19.28 -13.28
#